data_f01a369143b2651d09815f1e6f271c8c
#
_entry.id   f01a369143b2651d09815f1e6f271c8c
#
_cell.length_a   1.000
_cell.length_b   1.000
_cell.length_c   1.000
_cell.angle_alpha   90.00
_cell.angle_beta   90.00
_cell.angle_gamma   90.00
#
_symmetry.space_group_name_H-M   'P 1'
#
loop_
_entity.id
_entity.type
_entity.pdbx_description
1 polymer ?
#
loop_
_entity_poly.entity_id
_entity_poly.type
_entity_poly.pdbx_seq_one_letter_code
_entity_poly.pdbx_strand_id
1 'polypeptide(L)'
;AKAVVDNGCELGLGADGDGDRIGAVDENGDFVYPDRLIALLADDVVGSEDGKDLLIYDVKCSMNVEKAILSAGGRPMMAKTGHSFMKRVLAEHPDSLMAAEMSGHIFMNDRGWYGFDCSLYNAARLLELWSRRDSTFSEELNRLAPNLPTTGEVKVPCAEEDKLEAVEAIKNAFSDYEASTIDGVRVRFSENGEQTGWYLARKSNTEPILVMRVEALNQDKLDEMLALIDERISPIINIEKLLA
;
A
#
# COMPACT_ATOMS: atom_id res chain seq x y z
N ALA A 1 9.88 -18.43 0.44
CA ALA A 1 11.24 -18.12 -0.01
C ALA A 1 12.02 -19.40 -0.33
N LYS A 2 12.53 -20.13 0.66
CA LYS A 2 13.42 -21.29 0.45
C LYS A 2 12.83 -22.34 -0.52
N ALA A 3 11.57 -22.69 -0.42
CA ALA A 3 10.93 -23.66 -1.29
C ALA A 3 10.89 -23.22 -2.77
N VAL A 4 10.75 -21.92 -3.03
CA VAL A 4 10.77 -21.36 -4.40
C VAL A 4 12.15 -21.56 -5.02
N VAL A 5 13.20 -21.15 -4.33
CA VAL A 5 14.58 -21.24 -4.80
C VAL A 5 15.01 -22.70 -4.94
N ASP A 6 14.78 -23.54 -3.94
CA ASP A 6 15.21 -24.96 -3.95
C ASP A 6 14.56 -25.78 -5.09
N ASN A 7 13.36 -25.39 -5.54
CA ASN A 7 12.64 -26.11 -6.59
C ASN A 7 12.64 -25.38 -7.95
N GLY A 8 13.30 -24.25 -8.06
CA GLY A 8 13.36 -23.46 -9.30
C GLY A 8 11.97 -22.99 -9.76
N CYS A 9 11.12 -22.58 -8.82
CA CYS A 9 9.80 -22.08 -9.14
C CYS A 9 9.86 -20.62 -9.60
N GLU A 10 8.99 -20.22 -10.51
CA GLU A 10 8.89 -18.85 -11.03
C GLU A 10 8.33 -17.88 -9.99
N LEU A 11 7.51 -18.36 -9.08
CA LEU A 11 6.94 -17.61 -7.95
C LEU A 11 6.44 -18.55 -6.85
N GLY A 12 6.25 -18.02 -5.66
CA GLY A 12 5.59 -18.69 -4.54
C GLY A 12 4.41 -17.87 -4.04
N LEU A 13 3.32 -18.54 -3.70
CA LEU A 13 2.13 -17.92 -3.12
C LEU A 13 1.84 -18.54 -1.76
N GLY A 14 1.41 -17.73 -0.81
CA GLY A 14 1.04 -18.15 0.53
C GLY A 14 -0.26 -17.50 0.99
N ALA A 15 -1.06 -18.25 1.72
CA ALA A 15 -2.23 -17.75 2.44
C ALA A 15 -1.92 -17.68 3.93
N ASP A 16 -2.57 -16.79 4.66
CA ASP A 16 -2.54 -16.78 6.11
C ASP A 16 -3.51 -17.82 6.72
N GLY A 17 -3.67 -17.79 8.05
CA GLY A 17 -4.33 -18.90 8.78
C GLY A 17 -5.83 -19.05 8.49
N ASP A 18 -6.53 -17.98 8.14
CA ASP A 18 -7.96 -17.98 7.79
C ASP A 18 -8.22 -17.80 6.28
N GLY A 19 -7.14 -17.60 5.49
CA GLY A 19 -7.20 -17.65 4.04
C GLY A 19 -7.78 -16.42 3.38
N ASP A 20 -7.77 -15.27 4.05
CA ASP A 20 -8.27 -14.00 3.53
C ASP A 20 -7.16 -13.08 3.00
N ARG A 21 -5.89 -13.31 3.37
CA ARG A 21 -4.72 -12.55 2.90
C ARG A 21 -3.80 -13.39 2.05
N ILE A 22 -3.24 -12.77 1.00
CA ILE A 22 -2.26 -13.38 0.12
C ILE A 22 -0.90 -12.72 0.29
N GLY A 23 0.16 -13.53 0.32
CA GLY A 23 1.54 -13.14 0.18
C GLY A 23 2.18 -13.81 -1.02
N ALA A 24 3.21 -13.20 -1.59
CA ALA A 24 3.97 -13.77 -2.69
C ALA A 24 5.47 -13.67 -2.44
N VAL A 25 6.20 -14.54 -3.14
CA VAL A 25 7.68 -14.58 -3.19
C VAL A 25 8.05 -14.70 -4.66
N ASP A 26 9.03 -13.95 -5.11
CA ASP A 26 9.53 -14.04 -6.49
C ASP A 26 10.50 -15.22 -6.69
N GLU A 27 10.96 -15.41 -7.91
CA GLU A 27 11.89 -16.49 -8.30
C GLU A 27 13.23 -16.44 -7.58
N ASN A 28 13.63 -15.28 -7.05
CA ASN A 28 14.86 -15.10 -6.28
C ASN A 28 14.69 -15.46 -4.80
N GLY A 29 13.45 -15.68 -4.35
CA GLY A 29 13.11 -15.92 -2.96
C GLY A 29 12.84 -14.63 -2.17
N ASP A 30 12.71 -13.50 -2.85
CA ASP A 30 12.41 -12.21 -2.23
C ASP A 30 10.92 -12.06 -1.95
N PHE A 31 10.58 -11.59 -0.76
CA PHE A 31 9.19 -11.33 -0.38
C PHE A 31 8.63 -10.14 -1.17
N VAL A 32 7.46 -10.34 -1.76
CA VAL A 32 6.75 -9.32 -2.51
C VAL A 32 5.73 -8.64 -1.60
N TYR A 33 5.93 -7.36 -1.34
CA TYR A 33 4.97 -6.59 -0.56
C TYR A 33 3.61 -6.50 -1.28
N PRO A 34 2.49 -6.58 -0.53
CA PRO A 34 1.15 -6.62 -1.13
C PRO A 34 0.83 -5.46 -2.06
N ASP A 35 1.33 -4.25 -1.79
CA ASP A 35 1.12 -3.09 -2.65
C ASP A 35 1.75 -3.25 -4.06
N ARG A 36 2.82 -4.04 -4.20
CA ARG A 36 3.38 -4.42 -5.50
C ARG A 36 2.46 -5.39 -6.25
N LEU A 37 1.81 -6.32 -5.52
CA LEU A 37 0.79 -7.20 -6.11
C LEU A 37 -0.45 -6.42 -6.54
N ILE A 38 -0.85 -5.40 -5.75
CA ILE A 38 -1.96 -4.50 -6.11
C ILE A 38 -1.65 -3.76 -7.42
N ALA A 39 -0.43 -3.24 -7.57
CA ALA A 39 -0.01 -2.56 -8.79
C ALA A 39 -0.01 -3.51 -10.02
N LEU A 40 0.44 -4.75 -9.83
CA LEU A 40 0.43 -5.78 -10.88
C LEU A 40 -1.00 -6.17 -11.28
N LEU A 41 -1.90 -6.35 -10.29
CA LEU A 41 -3.31 -6.65 -10.55
C LEU A 41 -4.05 -5.47 -11.19
N ALA A 42 -3.70 -4.23 -10.85
CA ALA A 42 -4.27 -3.04 -11.48
C ALA A 42 -4.05 -3.04 -13.00
N ASP A 43 -2.86 -3.44 -13.46
CA ASP A 43 -2.53 -3.57 -14.89
C ASP A 43 -3.38 -4.66 -15.60
N ASP A 44 -3.88 -5.66 -14.86
CA ASP A 44 -4.74 -6.73 -15.41
C ASP A 44 -6.24 -6.38 -15.38
N VAL A 45 -6.71 -5.74 -14.29
CA VAL A 45 -8.17 -5.56 -14.11
C VAL A 45 -8.70 -4.31 -14.79
N VAL A 46 -7.89 -3.27 -14.98
CA VAL A 46 -8.34 -2.06 -15.70
C VAL A 46 -8.66 -2.41 -17.16
N GLY A 47 -9.86 -2.06 -17.59
CA GLY A 47 -10.36 -2.40 -18.92
C GLY A 47 -10.94 -3.81 -19.03
N SER A 48 -10.99 -4.61 -17.95
CA SER A 48 -11.58 -5.95 -17.97
C SER A 48 -13.11 -5.96 -18.02
N GLU A 49 -13.74 -4.87 -17.57
CA GLU A 49 -15.20 -4.69 -17.58
C GLU A 49 -15.60 -3.29 -18.05
N ASP A 50 -16.57 -3.20 -18.94
CA ASP A 50 -17.11 -1.93 -19.41
C ASP A 50 -17.78 -1.14 -18.27
N GLY A 51 -17.44 0.15 -18.16
CA GLY A 51 -18.03 1.07 -17.19
C GLY A 51 -17.45 0.94 -15.77
N LYS A 52 -16.44 0.09 -15.56
CA LYS A 52 -15.70 0.00 -14.31
C LYS A 52 -14.24 0.39 -14.53
N ASP A 53 -13.76 1.32 -13.74
CA ASP A 53 -12.37 1.81 -13.79
C ASP A 53 -11.80 2.18 -12.44
N LEU A 54 -12.61 2.12 -11.37
CA LEU A 54 -12.20 2.53 -10.03
C LEU A 54 -11.45 1.41 -9.31
N LEU A 55 -10.27 1.74 -8.79
CA LEU A 55 -9.51 0.88 -7.89
C LEU A 55 -9.29 1.60 -6.55
N ILE A 56 -9.63 0.91 -5.47
CA ILE A 56 -9.56 1.42 -4.11
C ILE A 56 -8.34 0.82 -3.41
N TYR A 57 -7.55 1.64 -2.73
CA TYR A 57 -6.36 1.19 -1.99
C TYR A 57 -6.23 1.92 -0.65
N ASP A 58 -5.58 1.29 0.33
CA ASP A 58 -5.47 1.89 1.66
C ASP A 58 -4.34 2.93 1.74
N VAL A 59 -4.44 3.81 2.76
CA VAL A 59 -3.49 4.91 2.99
C VAL A 59 -2.04 4.47 3.21
N LYS A 60 -1.79 3.19 3.47
CA LYS A 60 -0.46 2.64 3.73
C LYS A 60 0.28 2.20 2.48
N CYS A 61 -0.45 2.04 1.37
CA CYS A 61 0.13 1.58 0.10
C CYS A 61 1.16 2.56 -0.46
N SER A 62 2.14 2.01 -1.16
CA SER A 62 3.15 2.74 -1.92
C SER A 62 2.50 3.71 -2.93
N MET A 63 3.19 4.81 -3.21
CA MET A 63 2.79 5.72 -4.31
C MET A 63 2.84 5.03 -5.69
N ASN A 64 3.51 3.89 -5.81
CA ASN A 64 3.50 3.10 -7.04
C ASN A 64 2.11 2.54 -7.37
N VAL A 65 1.26 2.27 -6.37
CA VAL A 65 -0.12 1.80 -6.59
C VAL A 65 -0.92 2.81 -7.38
N GLU A 66 -0.91 4.08 -6.94
CA GLU A 66 -1.60 5.16 -7.65
C GLU A 66 -1.06 5.33 -9.07
N LYS A 67 0.27 5.32 -9.24
CA LYS A 67 0.93 5.43 -10.55
C LYS A 67 0.55 4.26 -11.47
N ALA A 68 0.52 3.03 -10.97
CA ALA A 68 0.15 1.86 -11.75
C ALA A 68 -1.32 1.93 -12.22
N ILE A 69 -2.23 2.30 -11.33
CA ILE A 69 -3.66 2.47 -11.66
C ILE A 69 -3.84 3.53 -12.76
N LEU A 70 -3.22 4.70 -12.60
CA LEU A 70 -3.29 5.78 -13.59
C LEU A 70 -2.66 5.37 -14.94
N SER A 71 -1.54 4.67 -14.90
CA SER A 71 -0.84 4.20 -16.12
C SER A 71 -1.66 3.15 -16.88
N ALA A 72 -2.44 2.33 -16.18
CA ALA A 72 -3.38 1.38 -16.77
C ALA A 72 -4.65 2.06 -17.33
N GLY A 73 -4.86 3.36 -17.05
CA GLY A 73 -6.06 4.11 -17.45
C GLY A 73 -7.20 4.02 -16.44
N GLY A 74 -6.92 3.49 -15.24
CA GLY A 74 -7.89 3.39 -14.14
C GLY A 74 -7.97 4.67 -13.31
N ARG A 75 -8.90 4.69 -12.38
CA ARG A 75 -9.20 5.79 -11.47
C ARG A 75 -8.84 5.37 -10.02
N PRO A 76 -7.76 5.91 -9.43
CA PRO A 76 -7.36 5.56 -8.07
C PRO A 76 -8.23 6.24 -7.02
N MET A 77 -8.54 5.53 -5.95
CA MET A 77 -9.21 6.07 -4.76
C MET A 77 -8.54 5.56 -3.48
N MET A 78 -7.97 6.48 -2.72
CA MET A 78 -7.40 6.15 -1.41
C MET A 78 -8.51 6.00 -0.37
N ALA A 79 -8.40 5.00 0.50
CA ALA A 79 -9.36 4.72 1.55
C ALA A 79 -8.68 4.47 2.91
N LYS A 80 -9.48 4.49 3.97
CA LYS A 80 -9.04 4.17 5.32
C LYS A 80 -8.67 2.70 5.45
N THR A 81 -7.59 2.42 6.18
CA THR A 81 -7.16 1.04 6.51
C THR A 81 -8.19 0.30 7.35
N GLY A 82 -8.41 -0.96 7.00
CA GLY A 82 -9.25 -1.93 7.73
C GLY A 82 -10.25 -2.63 6.81
N HIS A 83 -10.17 -3.97 6.76
CA HIS A 83 -10.96 -4.80 5.82
C HIS A 83 -12.48 -4.49 5.84
N SER A 84 -13.02 -4.18 7.03
CA SER A 84 -14.45 -3.80 7.16
C SER A 84 -14.76 -2.45 6.51
N PHE A 85 -13.82 -1.48 6.56
CA PHE A 85 -13.96 -0.20 5.87
C PHE A 85 -13.83 -0.38 4.36
N MET A 86 -12.86 -1.18 3.91
CA MET A 86 -12.66 -1.48 2.49
C MET A 86 -13.89 -2.14 1.87
N LYS A 87 -14.49 -3.15 2.55
CA LYS A 87 -15.75 -3.81 2.11
C LYS A 87 -16.92 -2.83 2.00
N ARG A 88 -17.02 -1.86 2.94
CA ARG A 88 -18.05 -0.83 2.90
C ARG A 88 -17.85 0.10 1.70
N VAL A 89 -16.64 0.64 1.53
CA VAL A 89 -16.33 1.56 0.41
C VAL A 89 -16.53 0.84 -0.92
N LEU A 90 -16.14 -0.43 -1.03
CA LEU A 90 -16.39 -1.23 -2.23
C LEU A 90 -17.89 -1.36 -2.55
N ALA A 91 -18.72 -1.57 -1.53
CA ALA A 91 -20.18 -1.66 -1.69
C ALA A 91 -20.83 -0.31 -2.06
N GLU A 92 -20.25 0.82 -1.63
CA GLU A 92 -20.69 2.17 -1.97
C GLU A 92 -20.29 2.57 -3.41
N HIS A 93 -19.32 1.87 -4.02
CA HIS A 93 -18.79 2.15 -5.35
C HIS A 93 -18.94 0.92 -6.28
N PRO A 94 -20.12 0.68 -6.84
CA PRO A 94 -20.37 -0.47 -7.72
C PRO A 94 -19.56 -0.44 -9.03
N ASP A 95 -19.01 0.72 -9.40
CA ASP A 95 -18.09 0.95 -10.52
C ASP A 95 -16.63 0.56 -10.20
N SER A 96 -16.37 0.08 -8.99
CA SER A 96 -15.03 -0.39 -8.61
C SER A 96 -14.72 -1.79 -9.16
N LEU A 97 -13.49 -1.98 -9.59
CA LEU A 97 -12.95 -3.29 -10.05
C LEU A 97 -12.30 -4.07 -8.91
N MET A 98 -11.71 -3.35 -7.96
CA MET A 98 -10.94 -3.94 -6.87
C MET A 98 -10.82 -2.95 -5.70
N ALA A 99 -10.77 -3.48 -4.49
CA ALA A 99 -10.23 -2.78 -3.32
C ALA A 99 -9.09 -3.61 -2.71
N ALA A 100 -8.08 -2.97 -2.14
CA ALA A 100 -6.95 -3.71 -1.58
C ALA A 100 -6.20 -2.95 -0.48
N GLU A 101 -5.54 -3.70 0.39
CA GLU A 101 -4.78 -3.19 1.52
C GLU A 101 -3.33 -3.66 1.51
N MET A 102 -2.44 -2.82 2.05
CA MET A 102 -1.03 -3.16 2.30
C MET A 102 -0.86 -4.42 3.17
N SER A 103 -1.88 -4.80 3.93
CA SER A 103 -1.90 -6.01 4.76
C SER A 103 -2.09 -7.32 3.99
N GLY A 104 -2.38 -7.27 2.68
CA GLY A 104 -2.60 -8.43 1.81
C GLY A 104 -4.06 -8.81 1.58
N HIS A 105 -5.02 -8.07 2.15
CA HIS A 105 -6.42 -8.20 1.78
C HIS A 105 -6.64 -7.61 0.39
N ILE A 106 -7.15 -8.41 -0.54
CA ILE A 106 -7.51 -7.99 -1.90
C ILE A 106 -8.94 -8.44 -2.19
N PHE A 107 -9.79 -7.49 -2.48
CA PHE A 107 -11.23 -7.64 -2.72
C PHE A 107 -11.49 -7.43 -4.21
N MET A 108 -11.46 -8.49 -4.99
CA MET A 108 -11.79 -8.42 -6.41
C MET A 108 -13.30 -8.20 -6.58
N ASN A 109 -13.71 -7.30 -7.47
CA ASN A 109 -15.10 -6.96 -7.75
C ASN A 109 -15.39 -6.94 -9.27
N ASP A 110 -14.57 -7.64 -10.02
CA ASP A 110 -14.68 -7.88 -11.44
C ASP A 110 -15.16 -9.32 -11.72
N ARG A 111 -15.55 -9.61 -12.97
CA ARG A 111 -15.90 -10.95 -13.48
C ARG A 111 -16.97 -11.67 -12.65
N GLY A 112 -17.88 -10.91 -12.02
CA GLY A 112 -18.96 -11.47 -11.20
C GLY A 112 -18.49 -12.02 -9.85
N TRP A 113 -17.28 -11.74 -9.40
CA TRP A 113 -16.84 -12.06 -8.04
C TRP A 113 -17.50 -11.11 -7.04
N TYR A 114 -17.70 -11.57 -5.81
CA TYR A 114 -18.60 -10.95 -4.83
C TYR A 114 -17.97 -9.83 -3.98
N GLY A 115 -16.74 -9.38 -4.28
CA GLY A 115 -16.09 -8.30 -3.56
C GLY A 115 -15.64 -8.66 -2.14
N PHE A 116 -15.34 -9.92 -1.87
CA PHE A 116 -14.71 -10.33 -0.61
C PHE A 116 -13.28 -10.84 -0.82
N ASP A 117 -12.48 -10.73 0.23
CA ASP A 117 -11.11 -11.19 0.29
C ASP A 117 -11.05 -12.73 0.34
N CYS A 118 -10.29 -13.31 -0.58
CA CYS A 118 -10.07 -14.75 -0.65
C CYS A 118 -8.71 -15.04 -1.26
N SER A 119 -7.78 -15.54 -0.45
CA SER A 119 -6.42 -15.80 -0.91
C SER A 119 -6.35 -16.79 -2.07
N LEU A 120 -7.22 -17.82 -2.10
CA LEU A 120 -7.25 -18.81 -3.18
C LEU A 120 -7.71 -18.18 -4.50
N TYR A 121 -8.74 -17.32 -4.48
CA TYR A 121 -9.20 -16.60 -5.66
C TYR A 121 -8.12 -15.64 -6.16
N ASN A 122 -7.52 -14.87 -5.25
CA ASN A 122 -6.46 -13.94 -5.58
C ASN A 122 -5.21 -14.64 -6.12
N ALA A 123 -4.86 -15.83 -5.58
CA ALA A 123 -3.80 -16.67 -6.10
C ALA A 123 -4.09 -17.14 -7.53
N ALA A 124 -5.31 -17.60 -7.81
CA ALA A 124 -5.72 -18.01 -9.15
C ALA A 124 -5.66 -16.84 -10.15
N ARG A 125 -6.06 -15.63 -9.73
CA ARG A 125 -5.97 -14.41 -10.56
C ARG A 125 -4.52 -14.02 -10.85
N LEU A 126 -3.63 -14.11 -9.87
CA LEU A 126 -2.19 -13.86 -10.07
C LEU A 126 -1.57 -14.88 -11.01
N LEU A 127 -1.91 -16.16 -10.88
CA LEU A 127 -1.42 -17.22 -11.78
C LEU A 127 -1.97 -17.05 -13.19
N GLU A 128 -3.24 -16.69 -13.35
CA GLU A 128 -3.82 -16.40 -14.67
C GLU A 128 -3.13 -15.22 -15.34
N LEU A 129 -2.92 -14.12 -14.60
CA LEU A 129 -2.18 -12.96 -15.09
C LEU A 129 -0.77 -13.37 -15.49
N TRP A 130 -0.07 -14.09 -14.59
CA TRP A 130 1.30 -14.52 -14.79
C TRP A 130 1.47 -15.43 -15.99
N SER A 131 0.53 -16.34 -16.22
CA SER A 131 0.57 -17.28 -17.37
C SER A 131 0.57 -16.60 -18.74
N ARG A 132 0.31 -15.30 -18.80
CA ARG A 132 0.29 -14.48 -20.03
C ARG A 132 1.52 -13.59 -20.18
N ARG A 133 2.51 -13.71 -19.30
CA ARG A 133 3.73 -12.89 -19.27
C ARG A 133 4.94 -13.74 -19.71
N ASP A 134 5.84 -13.12 -20.47
CA ASP A 134 7.09 -13.74 -20.94
C ASP A 134 8.30 -13.29 -20.12
N SER A 135 8.15 -12.27 -19.26
CA SER A 135 9.17 -11.75 -18.34
C SER A 135 9.24 -12.56 -17.03
N THR A 136 10.29 -12.42 -16.23
CA THR A 136 10.29 -12.99 -14.86
C THR A 136 9.37 -12.20 -13.94
N PHE A 137 8.96 -12.83 -12.81
CA PHE A 137 8.03 -12.18 -11.89
C PHE A 137 8.64 -10.92 -11.28
N SER A 138 9.91 -10.96 -10.90
CA SER A 138 10.64 -9.80 -10.38
C SER A 138 10.80 -8.68 -11.41
N GLU A 139 11.03 -9.00 -12.69
CA GLU A 139 11.12 -8.00 -13.77
C GLU A 139 9.80 -7.26 -13.95
N GLU A 140 8.67 -7.98 -13.95
CA GLU A 140 7.35 -7.39 -14.11
C GLU A 140 6.98 -6.52 -12.91
N LEU A 141 7.25 -6.98 -11.70
CA LEU A 141 7.09 -6.19 -10.49
C LEU A 141 7.94 -4.92 -10.50
N ASN A 142 9.18 -4.99 -10.96
CA ASN A 142 10.07 -3.83 -11.04
C ASN A 142 9.65 -2.84 -12.14
N ARG A 143 9.00 -3.32 -13.19
CA ARG A 143 8.44 -2.47 -14.24
C ARG A 143 7.25 -1.64 -13.74
N LEU A 144 6.34 -2.25 -12.98
CA LEU A 144 5.08 -1.62 -12.53
C LEU A 144 5.22 -0.93 -11.17
N ALA A 145 5.92 -1.54 -10.25
CA ALA A 145 6.05 -1.10 -8.87
C ALA A 145 7.47 -1.42 -8.33
N PRO A 146 8.51 -0.68 -8.76
CA PRO A 146 9.86 -0.88 -8.24
C PRO A 146 9.90 -0.71 -6.73
N ASN A 147 10.84 -1.40 -6.08
CA ASN A 147 11.07 -1.20 -4.65
C ASN A 147 11.54 0.23 -4.40
N LEU A 148 10.82 0.95 -3.56
CA LEU A 148 11.17 2.32 -3.14
C LEU A 148 11.76 2.29 -1.73
N PRO A 149 12.74 3.16 -1.43
CA PRO A 149 13.24 3.35 -0.07
C PRO A 149 12.11 3.72 0.89
N THR A 150 12.02 3.03 2.00
CA THR A 150 10.96 3.23 2.99
C THR A 150 11.40 2.81 4.38
N THR A 151 10.88 3.46 5.42
CA THR A 151 11.06 3.03 6.81
C THR A 151 10.27 1.75 7.14
N GLY A 152 9.38 1.29 6.24
CA GLY A 152 8.35 0.35 6.62
C GLY A 152 7.34 0.93 7.62
N GLU A 153 6.51 0.10 8.21
CA GLU A 153 5.58 0.52 9.28
C GLU A 153 6.32 0.56 10.62
N VAL A 154 6.44 1.75 11.20
CA VAL A 154 7.06 1.97 12.50
C VAL A 154 6.00 2.23 13.55
N LYS A 155 6.07 1.48 14.66
CA LYS A 155 5.19 1.61 15.81
C LYS A 155 5.80 2.57 16.83
N VAL A 156 5.21 3.76 16.95
CA VAL A 156 5.62 4.81 17.89
C VAL A 156 4.70 4.79 19.10
N PRO A 157 5.20 4.56 20.32
CA PRO A 157 4.38 4.55 21.54
C PRO A 157 3.64 5.90 21.73
N CYS A 158 2.33 5.83 21.97
CA CYS A 158 1.48 6.99 22.25
C CYS A 158 0.31 6.51 23.10
N ALA A 159 0.06 7.17 24.24
CA ALA A 159 -1.06 6.81 25.11
C ALA A 159 -2.40 6.95 24.36
N GLU A 160 -3.39 6.15 24.73
CA GLU A 160 -4.68 6.09 24.01
C GLU A 160 -5.37 7.46 23.99
N GLU A 161 -5.33 8.16 25.11
CA GLU A 161 -5.87 9.50 25.31
C GLU A 161 -5.19 10.57 24.46
N ASP A 162 -3.90 10.42 24.16
CA ASP A 162 -3.06 11.42 23.49
C ASP A 162 -3.05 11.24 21.95
N LYS A 163 -3.47 10.09 21.43
CA LYS A 163 -3.35 9.76 20.00
C LYS A 163 -4.02 10.77 19.07
N LEU A 164 -5.19 11.29 19.45
CA LEU A 164 -5.90 12.24 18.60
C LEU A 164 -5.21 13.59 18.59
N GLU A 165 -4.77 14.07 19.76
CA GLU A 165 -4.07 15.35 19.89
C GLU A 165 -2.72 15.29 19.15
N ALA A 166 -1.98 14.18 19.29
CA ALA A 166 -0.72 13.98 18.59
C ALA A 166 -0.89 13.99 17.06
N VAL A 167 -1.90 13.30 16.51
CA VAL A 167 -2.17 13.31 15.06
C VAL A 167 -2.57 14.71 14.57
N GLU A 168 -3.39 15.46 15.32
CA GLU A 168 -3.75 16.84 14.94
C GLU A 168 -2.55 17.79 15.04
N ALA A 169 -1.67 17.62 16.04
CA ALA A 169 -0.43 18.39 16.12
C ALA A 169 0.50 18.10 14.94
N ILE A 170 0.65 16.82 14.55
CA ILE A 170 1.42 16.40 13.37
C ILE A 170 0.83 17.01 12.09
N LYS A 171 -0.48 16.96 11.92
CA LYS A 171 -1.16 17.58 10.78
C LYS A 171 -0.91 19.07 10.69
N ASN A 172 -0.96 19.79 11.83
CA ASN A 172 -0.67 21.21 11.88
C ASN A 172 0.80 21.52 11.56
N ALA A 173 1.74 20.67 11.97
CA ALA A 173 3.16 20.80 11.67
C ALA A 173 3.47 20.69 10.17
N PHE A 174 2.57 20.08 9.37
CA PHE A 174 2.66 19.97 7.92
C PHE A 174 1.55 20.72 7.17
N SER A 175 0.99 21.78 7.78
CA SER A 175 -0.09 22.57 7.17
C SER A 175 0.29 23.31 5.88
N ASP A 176 1.59 23.43 5.61
CA ASP A 176 2.19 23.99 4.39
C ASP A 176 2.36 22.95 3.27
N TYR A 177 2.01 21.68 3.49
CA TYR A 177 2.06 20.60 2.53
C TYR A 177 0.66 20.11 2.14
N GLU A 178 0.55 19.52 0.93
CA GLU A 178 -0.62 18.75 0.55
C GLU A 178 -0.74 17.50 1.43
N ALA A 179 -1.88 17.30 2.05
CA ALA A 179 -2.09 16.15 2.92
C ALA A 179 -3.51 15.57 2.82
N SER A 180 -3.60 14.24 2.83
CA SER A 180 -4.85 13.51 3.01
C SER A 180 -5.10 13.25 4.49
N THR A 181 -6.33 13.45 4.94
CA THR A 181 -6.77 13.18 6.31
C THR A 181 -7.79 12.05 6.42
N ILE A 182 -7.81 11.15 5.43
CA ILE A 182 -8.75 10.02 5.37
C ILE A 182 -8.55 9.07 6.55
N ASP A 183 -7.28 8.80 6.94
CA ASP A 183 -6.93 7.97 8.10
C ASP A 183 -5.65 8.50 8.76
N GLY A 184 -5.79 9.39 9.70
CA GLY A 184 -4.67 10.14 10.25
C GLY A 184 -4.26 11.30 9.34
N VAL A 185 -2.97 11.45 9.09
CA VAL A 185 -2.43 12.43 8.15
C VAL A 185 -1.40 11.76 7.24
N ARG A 186 -1.63 11.82 5.92
CA ARG A 186 -0.67 11.40 4.90
C ARG A 186 -0.22 12.61 4.10
N VAL A 187 0.98 13.08 4.40
CA VAL A 187 1.62 14.24 3.79
C VAL A 187 2.25 13.81 2.46
N ARG A 188 2.02 14.58 1.41
CA ARG A 188 2.62 14.40 0.08
C ARG A 188 3.80 15.34 -0.08
N PHE A 189 4.96 14.80 -0.43
CA PHE A 189 6.13 15.57 -0.84
C PHE A 189 6.21 15.60 -2.36
N SER A 190 6.43 16.78 -2.91
CA SER A 190 6.49 16.96 -4.37
C SER A 190 7.53 18.01 -4.75
N GLU A 191 8.21 17.79 -5.89
CA GLU A 191 9.13 18.75 -6.50
C GLU A 191 8.75 18.91 -7.98
N ASN A 192 8.71 20.14 -8.45
CA ASN A 192 8.35 20.48 -9.84
C ASN A 192 7.00 19.85 -10.29
N GLY A 193 6.08 19.64 -9.35
CA GLY A 193 4.77 19.03 -9.60
C GLY A 193 4.74 17.51 -9.59
N GLU A 194 5.89 16.84 -9.43
CA GLU A 194 5.98 15.38 -9.31
C GLU A 194 6.13 14.95 -7.87
N GLN A 195 5.42 13.90 -7.47
CA GLN A 195 5.54 13.34 -6.13
C GLN A 195 6.90 12.68 -5.94
N THR A 196 7.64 13.12 -4.90
CA THR A 196 8.95 12.58 -4.53
C THR A 196 8.90 11.65 -3.33
N GLY A 197 7.79 11.64 -2.59
CA GLY A 197 7.59 10.77 -1.45
C GLY A 197 6.31 11.09 -0.67
N TRP A 198 6.14 10.40 0.46
CA TRP A 198 5.04 10.64 1.39
C TRP A 198 5.40 10.21 2.81
N TYR A 199 4.74 10.84 3.78
CA TYR A 199 4.79 10.50 5.21
C TYR A 199 3.38 10.24 5.74
N LEU A 200 3.19 9.15 6.45
CA LEU A 200 1.94 8.81 7.13
C LEU A 200 2.16 8.79 8.65
N ALA A 201 1.25 9.42 9.37
CA ALA A 201 1.06 9.23 10.80
C ALA A 201 -0.41 8.98 11.09
N ARG A 202 -0.73 7.82 11.67
CA ARG A 202 -2.10 7.45 12.01
C ARG A 202 -2.18 6.76 13.37
N LYS A 203 -3.31 6.89 14.04
CA LYS A 203 -3.55 6.14 15.27
C LYS A 203 -3.78 4.65 14.95
N SER A 204 -3.23 3.77 15.79
CA SER A 204 -3.63 2.36 15.78
C SER A 204 -5.06 2.22 16.34
N ASN A 205 -5.84 1.30 15.78
CA ASN A 205 -7.18 0.98 16.27
C ASN A 205 -7.16 -0.01 17.45
N THR A 206 -6.03 -0.70 17.67
CA THR A 206 -5.94 -1.84 18.60
C THR A 206 -4.85 -1.71 19.64
N GLU A 207 -3.88 -0.81 19.44
CA GLU A 207 -2.71 -0.66 20.30
C GLU A 207 -2.50 0.81 20.70
N PRO A 208 -1.92 1.11 21.87
CA PRO A 208 -1.59 2.47 22.30
C PRO A 208 -0.32 2.99 21.57
N ILE A 209 -0.42 3.15 20.26
CA ILE A 209 0.65 3.60 19.38
C ILE A 209 0.12 4.49 18.25
N LEU A 210 1.00 5.29 17.67
CA LEU A 210 0.87 5.77 16.31
C LEU A 210 1.60 4.81 15.37
N VAL A 211 1.03 4.58 14.20
CA VAL A 211 1.71 3.90 13.08
C VAL A 211 2.21 4.98 12.14
N MET A 212 3.51 4.99 11.90
CA MET A 212 4.17 5.92 10.99
C MET A 212 4.86 5.17 9.87
N ARG A 213 4.92 5.76 8.68
CA ARG A 213 5.66 5.25 7.53
C ARG A 213 6.09 6.39 6.64
N VAL A 214 7.32 6.29 6.12
CA VAL A 214 7.87 7.20 5.12
C VAL A 214 8.28 6.37 3.90
N GLU A 215 8.04 6.90 2.71
CA GLU A 215 8.49 6.30 1.44
C GLU A 215 8.92 7.43 0.51
N ALA A 216 10.01 7.24 -0.22
CA ALA A 216 10.56 8.21 -1.14
C ALA A 216 11.06 7.57 -2.45
N LEU A 217 11.22 8.38 -3.51
CA LEU A 217 11.70 7.93 -4.82
C LEU A 217 13.11 7.33 -4.80
N ASN A 218 13.97 7.82 -3.90
CA ASN A 218 15.35 7.35 -3.72
C ASN A 218 15.81 7.62 -2.30
N GLN A 219 17.01 7.13 -1.95
CA GLN A 219 17.54 7.23 -0.59
C GLN A 219 17.80 8.68 -0.18
N ASP A 220 18.33 9.52 -1.07
CA ASP A 220 18.60 10.93 -0.75
C ASP A 220 17.32 11.66 -0.36
N LYS A 221 16.21 11.40 -1.08
CA LYS A 221 14.90 11.96 -0.75
C LYS A 221 14.32 11.40 0.55
N LEU A 222 14.56 10.13 0.86
CA LEU A 222 14.16 9.56 2.13
C LEU A 222 14.89 10.25 3.29
N ASP A 223 16.20 10.44 3.16
CA ASP A 223 17.03 11.08 4.18
C ASP A 223 16.64 12.55 4.39
N GLU A 224 16.39 13.32 3.30
CA GLU A 224 15.88 14.68 3.36
C GLU A 224 14.53 14.77 4.09
N MET A 225 13.61 13.84 3.77
CA MET A 225 12.29 13.77 4.39
C MET A 225 12.38 13.41 5.87
N LEU A 226 13.21 12.44 6.24
CA LEU A 226 13.41 12.05 7.64
C LEU A 226 13.98 13.19 8.47
N ALA A 227 14.94 13.96 7.93
CA ALA A 227 15.49 15.13 8.61
C ALA A 227 14.41 16.21 8.85
N LEU A 228 13.55 16.48 7.86
CA LEU A 228 12.44 17.41 8.01
C LEU A 228 11.37 16.91 8.99
N ILE A 229 11.07 15.62 8.96
CA ILE A 229 10.12 14.98 9.89
C ILE A 229 10.67 15.06 11.32
N ASP A 230 11.96 14.81 11.52
CA ASP A 230 12.60 14.95 12.83
C ASP A 230 12.46 16.38 13.36
N GLU A 231 12.82 17.38 12.58
CA GLU A 231 12.72 18.79 12.96
C GLU A 231 11.29 19.17 13.41
N ARG A 232 10.26 18.70 12.68
CA ARG A 232 8.86 19.11 12.92
C ARG A 232 8.14 18.26 13.96
N ILE A 233 8.49 16.96 14.08
CA ILE A 233 7.71 15.98 14.85
C ILE A 233 8.37 15.63 16.18
N SER A 234 9.70 15.62 16.31
CA SER A 234 10.38 15.33 17.58
C SER A 234 9.95 16.23 18.74
N PRO A 235 9.55 17.51 18.53
CA PRO A 235 8.96 18.33 19.57
C PRO A 235 7.57 17.89 20.05
N ILE A 236 6.85 17.07 19.24
CA ILE A 236 5.48 16.61 19.50
C ILE A 236 5.48 15.24 20.17
N ILE A 237 6.25 14.31 19.62
CA ILE A 237 6.31 12.91 20.07
C ILE A 237 7.69 12.33 19.78
N ASN A 238 8.16 11.40 20.62
CA ASN A 238 9.44 10.70 20.40
C ASN A 238 9.34 9.76 19.19
N ILE A 239 10.11 10.06 18.13
CA ILE A 239 10.16 9.32 16.87
C ILE A 239 11.53 8.64 16.60
N GLU A 240 12.38 8.44 17.62
CA GLU A 240 13.69 7.80 17.44
C GLU A 240 13.61 6.49 16.63
N LYS A 241 12.54 5.71 16.81
CA LYS A 241 12.32 4.45 16.05
C LYS A 241 12.04 4.69 14.56
N LEU A 242 11.54 5.86 14.17
CA LEU A 242 11.30 6.20 12.78
C LEU A 242 12.60 6.62 12.08
N LEU A 243 13.52 7.18 12.85
CA LEU A 243 14.80 7.72 12.37
C LEU A 243 15.93 6.67 12.39
N ALA A 244 15.73 5.52 13.04
CA ALA A 244 16.69 4.43 13.13
C ALA A 244 16.68 3.54 11.88
#